data_bba62b980a4fbb750196f56e4f38ddba
#
_entry.id   bba62b980a4fbb750196f56e4f38ddba
#
_cell.length_a   1.000
_cell.length_b   1.000
_cell.length_c   1.000
_cell.angle_alpha   90.00
_cell.angle_beta   90.00
_cell.angle_gamma   90.00
#
_symmetry.space_group_name_H-M   'P 1'
#
loop_
_entity.id
_entity.type
_entity.pdbx_description
1 polymer ?
#
loop_
_entity_poly.entity_id
_entity_poly.type
_entity_poly.pdbx_seq_one_letter_code
_entity_poly.pdbx_strand_id
1 'polypeptide(L)'
;MTDRPQALIAGANRGIGLGITRELLARGWNVIATARQPDQAAALRDLSASHPGQLDIRALDMNDPAGIDAFAASLKGRALDLLLVNAGVSGPAHRSASAATAAETGELMYTNAIAPIRLSRLLAGQVTAGAGVLAFTSSVMGSVALNPGGHELYRASKAALNSLTRGLWGEVKGRNITVLTLHPGWVRTDMGGPSAAVSVEDSARGMTEVMLANRGRHEHLFLDYTGKSIDW
;
A
#
# COMPACT_ATOMS: atom_id res chain seq x y z
N MET A 1 -24.71 -14.93 9.92
CA MET A 1 -23.60 -13.99 10.18
C MET A 1 -23.30 -13.29 8.87
N THR A 2 -23.52 -11.99 8.77
CA THR A 2 -23.10 -11.23 7.59
C THR A 2 -21.59 -11.25 7.56
N ASP A 3 -21.04 -11.88 6.54
CA ASP A 3 -19.58 -11.98 6.36
C ASP A 3 -19.06 -10.57 6.08
N ARG A 4 -18.36 -9.97 7.07
CA ARG A 4 -17.79 -8.62 6.93
C ARG A 4 -16.67 -8.67 5.90
N PRO A 5 -16.57 -7.68 5.01
CA PRO A 5 -15.47 -7.65 4.06
C PRO A 5 -14.13 -7.54 4.79
N GLN A 6 -13.09 -8.17 4.22
CA GLN A 6 -11.76 -8.26 4.82
C GLN A 6 -10.73 -7.47 4.04
N ALA A 7 -9.98 -6.62 4.73
CA ALA A 7 -8.84 -5.90 4.19
C ALA A 7 -7.52 -6.36 4.81
N LEU A 8 -6.45 -6.34 4.02
CA LEU A 8 -5.06 -6.41 4.50
C LEU A 8 -4.35 -5.10 4.17
N ILE A 9 -3.76 -4.47 5.20
CA ILE A 9 -2.99 -3.23 5.07
C ILE A 9 -1.54 -3.51 5.47
N ALA A 10 -0.66 -3.63 4.49
CA ALA A 10 0.78 -3.79 4.73
C ALA A 10 1.44 -2.44 5.00
N GLY A 11 1.93 -2.24 6.24
CA GLY A 11 2.48 -0.97 6.71
C GLY A 11 1.43 -0.04 7.31
N ALA A 12 0.81 -0.46 8.42
CA ALA A 12 -0.34 0.19 9.05
C ALA A 12 -0.03 0.87 10.40
N ASN A 13 1.22 0.82 10.89
CA ASN A 13 1.55 1.26 12.25
C ASN A 13 1.48 2.78 12.48
N ARG A 14 1.51 3.59 11.41
CA ARG A 14 1.45 5.06 11.48
C ARG A 14 0.98 5.68 10.15
N GLY A 15 0.82 7.00 10.15
CA GLY A 15 0.55 7.78 8.95
C GLY A 15 -0.66 7.29 8.16
N ILE A 16 -0.54 7.25 6.85
CA ILE A 16 -1.62 6.92 5.92
C ILE A 16 -2.18 5.51 6.16
N GLY A 17 -1.31 4.51 6.36
CA GLY A 17 -1.76 3.13 6.59
C GLY A 17 -2.59 2.98 7.87
N LEU A 18 -2.23 3.67 8.96
CA LEU A 18 -3.02 3.73 10.19
C LEU A 18 -4.36 4.45 9.95
N GLY A 19 -4.34 5.57 9.21
CA GLY A 19 -5.55 6.30 8.85
C GLY A 19 -6.54 5.44 8.06
N ILE A 20 -6.05 4.72 7.04
CA ILE A 20 -6.88 3.81 6.24
C ILE A 20 -7.42 2.65 7.10
N THR A 21 -6.62 2.13 8.03
CA THR A 21 -7.09 1.11 8.99
C THR A 21 -8.28 1.62 9.80
N ARG A 22 -8.21 2.87 10.33
CA ARG A 22 -9.34 3.52 11.04
C ARG A 22 -10.57 3.66 10.16
N GLU A 23 -10.39 4.14 8.94
CA GLU A 23 -11.48 4.34 7.98
C GLU A 23 -12.22 3.04 7.64
N LEU A 24 -11.48 1.95 7.44
CA LEU A 24 -12.08 0.65 7.14
C LEU A 24 -12.80 0.05 8.35
N LEU A 25 -12.22 0.14 9.54
CA LEU A 25 -12.87 -0.31 10.79
C LEU A 25 -14.17 0.47 11.05
N ALA A 26 -14.14 1.79 10.86
CA ALA A 26 -15.35 2.64 11.00
C ALA A 26 -16.46 2.28 10.01
N ARG A 27 -16.10 1.70 8.86
CA ARG A 27 -17.04 1.17 7.85
C ARG A 27 -17.43 -0.29 8.08
N GLY A 28 -17.06 -0.89 9.22
CA GLY A 28 -17.44 -2.24 9.60
C GLY A 28 -16.63 -3.36 8.95
N TRP A 29 -15.47 -3.06 8.35
CA TRP A 29 -14.57 -4.06 7.79
C TRP A 29 -13.80 -4.81 8.87
N ASN A 30 -13.42 -6.04 8.57
CA ASN A 30 -12.34 -6.71 9.27
C ASN A 30 -11.01 -6.29 8.64
N VAL A 31 -10.01 -5.99 9.47
CA VAL A 31 -8.71 -5.51 8.97
C VAL A 31 -7.58 -6.37 9.55
N ILE A 32 -6.70 -6.86 8.68
CA ILE A 32 -5.38 -7.37 9.02
C ILE A 32 -4.42 -6.19 8.82
N ALA A 33 -3.88 -5.65 9.89
CA ALA A 33 -2.93 -4.53 9.86
C ALA A 33 -1.54 -5.03 10.19
N THR A 34 -0.52 -4.65 9.39
CA THR A 34 0.84 -5.09 9.67
C THR A 34 1.74 -3.97 10.16
N ALA A 35 2.65 -4.33 11.05
CA ALA A 35 3.74 -3.51 11.55
C ALA A 35 5.01 -4.38 11.64
N ARG A 36 6.20 -3.77 11.53
CA ARG A 36 7.46 -4.51 11.76
C ARG A 36 7.56 -5.01 13.20
N GLN A 37 7.08 -4.22 14.13
CA GLN A 37 7.09 -4.49 15.57
C GLN A 37 5.68 -4.22 16.14
N PRO A 38 4.77 -5.20 16.11
CA PRO A 38 3.40 -5.02 16.59
C PRO A 38 3.29 -4.56 18.05
N ASP A 39 4.18 -5.03 18.90
CA ASP A 39 4.22 -4.69 20.33
C ASP A 39 4.57 -3.20 20.56
N GLN A 40 5.19 -2.54 19.61
CA GLN A 40 5.50 -1.11 19.66
C GLN A 40 4.45 -0.24 18.91
N ALA A 41 3.49 -0.85 18.24
CA ALA A 41 2.44 -0.15 17.48
C ALA A 41 1.27 0.27 18.40
N ALA A 42 1.51 1.18 19.35
CA ALA A 42 0.52 1.59 20.35
C ALA A 42 -0.81 2.00 19.71
N ALA A 43 -0.78 2.85 18.68
CA ALA A 43 -1.98 3.31 18.00
C ALA A 43 -2.83 2.19 17.36
N LEU A 44 -2.21 1.12 16.86
CA LEU A 44 -2.94 -0.06 16.39
C LEU A 44 -3.56 -0.85 17.54
N ARG A 45 -2.87 -0.97 18.68
CA ARG A 45 -3.41 -1.64 19.87
C ARG A 45 -4.62 -0.90 20.43
N ASP A 46 -4.56 0.43 20.49
CA ASP A 46 -5.68 1.28 20.93
C ASP A 46 -6.90 1.10 20.00
N LEU A 47 -6.64 1.03 18.68
CA LEU A 47 -7.68 0.71 17.70
C LEU A 47 -8.26 -0.70 17.90
N SER A 48 -7.42 -1.69 18.19
CA SER A 48 -7.88 -3.07 18.44
C SER A 48 -8.77 -3.14 19.68
N ALA A 49 -8.42 -2.41 20.75
CA ALA A 49 -9.22 -2.31 21.95
C ALA A 49 -10.60 -1.68 21.68
N SER A 50 -10.66 -0.70 20.79
CA SER A 50 -11.89 -0.01 20.39
C SER A 50 -12.76 -0.79 19.40
N HIS A 51 -12.18 -1.79 18.72
CA HIS A 51 -12.85 -2.61 17.67
C HIS A 51 -12.60 -4.10 17.92
N PRO A 52 -13.11 -4.66 19.02
CA PRO A 52 -12.83 -6.04 19.43
C PRO A 52 -13.25 -7.04 18.33
N GLY A 53 -12.31 -7.92 17.97
CA GLY A 53 -12.52 -8.97 16.97
C GLY A 53 -12.50 -8.51 15.50
N GLN A 54 -12.31 -7.19 15.22
CA GLN A 54 -12.27 -6.67 13.84
C GLN A 54 -10.85 -6.36 13.37
N LEU A 55 -9.89 -6.17 14.27
CA LEU A 55 -8.50 -5.83 13.92
C LEU A 55 -7.55 -6.94 14.35
N ASP A 56 -6.88 -7.55 13.37
CA ASP A 56 -5.81 -8.55 13.53
C ASP A 56 -4.46 -7.87 13.26
N ILE A 57 -3.63 -7.66 14.28
CA ILE A 57 -2.34 -6.98 14.15
C ILE A 57 -1.24 -8.03 14.00
N ARG A 58 -0.47 -7.96 12.91
CA ARG A 58 0.56 -8.95 12.59
C ARG A 58 1.91 -8.33 12.30
N ALA A 59 2.96 -9.11 12.57
CA ALA A 59 4.32 -8.75 12.20
C ALA A 59 4.52 -8.97 10.70
N LEU A 60 5.13 -7.95 10.03
CA LEU A 60 5.61 -8.06 8.66
C LEU A 60 6.71 -7.01 8.43
N ASP A 61 7.89 -7.49 8.07
CA ASP A 61 8.97 -6.65 7.54
C ASP A 61 9.04 -6.86 6.02
N MET A 62 8.86 -5.77 5.28
CA MET A 62 8.94 -5.79 3.81
C MET A 62 10.37 -5.98 3.30
N ASN A 63 11.39 -5.89 4.15
CA ASN A 63 12.78 -6.16 3.80
C ASN A 63 13.22 -7.60 4.13
N ASP A 64 12.33 -8.41 4.67
CA ASP A 64 12.58 -9.84 4.93
C ASP A 64 11.80 -10.73 3.94
N PRO A 65 12.46 -11.23 2.87
CA PRO A 65 11.81 -12.10 1.88
C PRO A 65 11.20 -13.37 2.49
N ALA A 66 11.89 -14.00 3.43
CA ALA A 66 11.42 -15.22 4.07
C ALA A 66 10.22 -14.93 5.00
N GLY A 67 10.26 -13.80 5.71
CA GLY A 67 9.13 -13.30 6.50
C GLY A 67 7.91 -12.99 5.65
N ILE A 68 8.08 -12.42 4.46
CA ILE A 68 6.98 -12.18 3.50
C ILE A 68 6.35 -13.52 3.08
N ASP A 69 7.16 -14.53 2.76
CA ASP A 69 6.67 -15.85 2.32
C ASP A 69 5.90 -16.54 3.46
N ALA A 70 6.45 -16.54 4.68
CA ALA A 70 5.82 -17.10 5.86
C ALA A 70 4.50 -16.38 6.21
N PHE A 71 4.50 -15.05 6.14
CA PHE A 71 3.30 -14.24 6.36
C PHE A 71 2.20 -14.58 5.36
N ALA A 72 2.52 -14.63 4.06
CA ALA A 72 1.55 -14.97 3.02
C ALA A 72 1.00 -16.40 3.21
N ALA A 73 1.85 -17.35 3.56
CA ALA A 73 1.45 -18.74 3.87
C ALA A 73 0.48 -18.79 5.06
N SER A 74 0.69 -17.96 6.09
CA SER A 74 -0.19 -17.89 7.28
C SER A 74 -1.61 -17.40 6.98
N LEU A 75 -1.80 -16.75 5.83
CA LEU A 75 -3.10 -16.26 5.36
C LEU A 75 -3.80 -17.20 4.37
N LYS A 76 -3.21 -18.38 4.09
CA LYS A 76 -3.79 -19.34 3.15
C LYS A 76 -5.25 -19.66 3.47
N GLY A 77 -6.13 -19.54 2.48
CA GLY A 77 -7.57 -19.79 2.61
C GLY A 77 -8.38 -18.61 3.17
N ARG A 78 -7.77 -17.49 3.54
CA ARG A 78 -8.49 -16.27 3.90
C ARG A 78 -8.83 -15.48 2.65
N ALA A 79 -10.10 -15.17 2.42
CA ALA A 79 -10.51 -14.26 1.34
C ALA A 79 -10.15 -12.81 1.73
N LEU A 80 -9.63 -12.04 0.77
CA LEU A 80 -9.31 -10.63 0.92
C LEU A 80 -10.11 -9.82 -0.11
N ASP A 81 -10.96 -8.93 0.35
CA ASP A 81 -11.68 -8.01 -0.52
C ASP A 81 -10.82 -6.82 -0.93
N LEU A 82 -9.83 -6.48 -0.10
CA LEU A 82 -8.87 -5.43 -0.34
C LEU A 82 -7.49 -5.84 0.18
N LEU A 83 -6.47 -5.72 -0.67
CA LEU A 83 -5.06 -5.76 -0.27
C LEU A 83 -4.42 -4.44 -0.63
N LEU A 84 -4.00 -3.65 0.38
CA LEU A 84 -3.21 -2.44 0.20
C LEU A 84 -1.77 -2.68 0.65
N VAL A 85 -0.82 -2.48 -0.24
CA VAL A 85 0.60 -2.39 0.11
C VAL A 85 0.98 -0.92 0.23
N ASN A 86 1.04 -0.44 1.48
CA ASN A 86 1.30 0.96 1.82
C ASN A 86 2.76 1.20 2.28
N ALA A 87 3.45 0.17 2.75
CA ALA A 87 4.83 0.29 3.21
C ALA A 87 5.75 0.88 2.15
N GLY A 88 6.63 1.78 2.57
CA GLY A 88 7.60 2.41 1.69
C GLY A 88 8.53 3.35 2.46
N VAL A 89 9.64 3.70 1.84
CA VAL A 89 10.70 4.59 2.38
C VAL A 89 11.06 5.68 1.38
N SER A 90 11.59 6.81 1.87
CA SER A 90 12.00 7.95 1.04
C SER A 90 13.35 7.76 0.36
N GLY A 91 14.12 6.75 0.80
CA GLY A 91 15.51 6.57 0.38
C GLY A 91 16.50 7.51 1.09
N PRO A 92 17.77 7.55 0.64
CA PRO A 92 18.83 8.32 1.27
C PRO A 92 18.57 9.83 1.19
N ALA A 93 19.11 10.56 2.18
CA ALA A 93 18.89 12.00 2.32
C ALA A 93 19.44 12.84 1.16
N HIS A 94 20.51 12.39 0.50
CA HIS A 94 21.09 13.10 -0.65
C HIS A 94 20.19 13.06 -1.91
N ARG A 95 19.29 12.07 -2.04
CA ARG A 95 18.27 11.96 -3.11
C ARG A 95 18.80 11.85 -4.55
N SER A 96 20.12 11.81 -4.73
CA SER A 96 20.80 11.86 -6.03
C SER A 96 21.23 10.48 -6.50
N ALA A 97 20.98 10.17 -7.76
CA ALA A 97 21.44 8.93 -8.39
C ALA A 97 22.97 8.86 -8.51
N SER A 98 23.64 10.01 -8.73
CA SER A 98 25.09 10.06 -8.86
C SER A 98 25.84 9.85 -7.54
N ALA A 99 25.19 10.07 -6.38
CA ALA A 99 25.75 9.90 -5.05
C ALA A 99 25.37 8.55 -4.41
N ALA A 100 24.43 7.82 -5.00
CA ALA A 100 23.88 6.61 -4.43
C ALA A 100 24.84 5.43 -4.49
N THR A 101 24.95 4.70 -3.39
CA THR A 101 25.60 3.40 -3.36
C THR A 101 24.68 2.30 -3.90
N ALA A 102 25.26 1.18 -4.31
CA ALA A 102 24.49 0.01 -4.72
C ALA A 102 23.59 -0.52 -3.58
N ALA A 103 24.06 -0.46 -2.32
CA ALA A 103 23.30 -0.89 -1.15
C ALA A 103 22.07 -0.02 -0.92
N GLU A 104 22.20 1.32 -0.90
CA GLU A 104 21.08 2.25 -0.74
C GLU A 104 20.05 2.11 -1.85
N THR A 105 20.53 1.98 -3.10
CA THR A 105 19.66 1.74 -4.26
C THR A 105 18.93 0.42 -4.12
N GLY A 106 19.64 -0.66 -3.74
CA GLY A 106 19.06 -1.99 -3.55
C GLY A 106 17.98 -1.99 -2.47
N GLU A 107 18.24 -1.40 -1.29
CA GLU A 107 17.26 -1.31 -0.21
C GLU A 107 16.02 -0.52 -0.63
N LEU A 108 16.20 0.65 -1.24
CA LEU A 108 15.10 1.50 -1.69
C LEU A 108 14.23 0.79 -2.73
N MET A 109 14.86 0.20 -3.76
CA MET A 109 14.15 -0.50 -4.83
C MET A 109 13.44 -1.75 -4.30
N TYR A 110 14.09 -2.50 -3.41
CA TYR A 110 13.48 -3.68 -2.81
C TYR A 110 12.24 -3.30 -1.99
N THR A 111 12.37 -2.35 -1.06
CA THR A 111 11.26 -1.93 -0.17
C THR A 111 10.10 -1.33 -0.95
N ASN A 112 10.39 -0.42 -1.92
CA ASN A 112 9.35 0.35 -2.58
C ASN A 112 8.72 -0.33 -3.79
N ALA A 113 9.42 -1.29 -4.42
CA ALA A 113 8.96 -1.88 -5.67
C ALA A 113 8.92 -3.42 -5.64
N ILE A 114 9.99 -4.09 -5.21
CA ILE A 114 10.07 -5.55 -5.33
C ILE A 114 9.22 -6.25 -4.28
N ALA A 115 9.39 -5.91 -3.00
CA ALA A 115 8.66 -6.52 -1.89
C ALA A 115 7.12 -6.35 -2.02
N PRO A 116 6.58 -5.17 -2.40
CA PRO A 116 5.16 -5.01 -2.70
C PRO A 116 4.63 -6.02 -3.72
N ILE A 117 5.35 -6.25 -4.80
CA ILE A 117 4.96 -7.19 -5.84
C ILE A 117 5.09 -8.64 -5.37
N ARG A 118 6.19 -8.98 -4.62
CA ARG A 118 6.34 -10.31 -4.03
C ARG A 118 5.14 -10.67 -3.15
N LEU A 119 4.81 -9.81 -2.18
CA LEU A 119 3.67 -10.02 -1.30
C LEU A 119 2.37 -10.18 -2.08
N SER A 120 2.14 -9.29 -3.05
CA SER A 120 0.90 -9.29 -3.83
C SER A 120 0.76 -10.54 -4.72
N ARG A 121 1.85 -11.04 -5.33
CA ARG A 121 1.80 -12.30 -6.09
C ARG A 121 1.46 -13.50 -5.20
N LEU A 122 2.06 -13.58 -4.02
CA LEU A 122 1.78 -14.67 -3.06
C LEU A 122 0.33 -14.66 -2.58
N LEU A 123 -0.27 -13.48 -2.45
CA LEU A 123 -1.64 -13.30 -1.97
C LEU A 123 -2.69 -13.12 -3.08
N ALA A 124 -2.29 -12.98 -4.34
CA ALA A 124 -3.21 -12.72 -5.46
C ALA A 124 -4.34 -13.76 -5.53
N GLY A 125 -4.02 -15.03 -5.27
CA GLY A 125 -5.00 -16.13 -5.22
C GLY A 125 -6.10 -15.97 -4.19
N GLN A 126 -5.87 -15.16 -3.16
CA GLN A 126 -6.78 -14.95 -2.02
C GLN A 126 -7.62 -13.68 -2.18
N VAL A 127 -7.24 -12.77 -3.10
CA VAL A 127 -8.06 -11.60 -3.41
C VAL A 127 -9.35 -12.04 -4.09
N THR A 128 -10.49 -11.58 -3.58
CA THR A 128 -11.82 -11.98 -4.03
C THR A 128 -12.00 -11.72 -5.51
N ALA A 129 -12.27 -12.77 -6.29
CA ALA A 129 -12.51 -12.64 -7.72
C ALA A 129 -13.77 -11.82 -8.00
N GLY A 130 -13.76 -11.02 -9.05
CA GLY A 130 -14.90 -10.20 -9.49
C GLY A 130 -15.07 -8.89 -8.73
N ALA A 131 -14.64 -8.79 -7.46
CA ALA A 131 -14.87 -7.58 -6.65
C ALA A 131 -13.64 -7.12 -5.86
N GLY A 132 -12.60 -7.92 -5.81
CA GLY A 132 -11.40 -7.62 -5.02
C GLY A 132 -10.56 -6.50 -5.61
N VAL A 133 -9.79 -5.84 -4.74
CA VAL A 133 -8.86 -4.76 -5.09
C VAL A 133 -7.47 -5.09 -4.60
N LEU A 134 -6.49 -4.99 -5.49
CA LEU A 134 -5.07 -4.90 -5.17
C LEU A 134 -4.65 -3.43 -5.28
N ALA A 135 -4.22 -2.82 -4.20
CA ALA A 135 -3.83 -1.42 -4.17
C ALA A 135 -2.38 -1.23 -3.70
N PHE A 136 -1.73 -0.24 -4.25
CA PHE A 136 -0.33 0.11 -3.93
C PHE A 136 -0.22 1.61 -3.68
N THR A 137 0.36 1.99 -2.54
CA THR A 137 0.73 3.38 -2.30
C THR A 137 1.97 3.73 -3.12
N SER A 138 1.73 4.37 -4.24
CA SER A 138 2.75 4.93 -5.12
C SER A 138 2.88 6.44 -4.87
N SER A 139 3.21 7.20 -5.90
CA SER A 139 3.35 8.66 -5.85
C SER A 139 3.19 9.22 -7.26
N VAL A 140 2.70 10.44 -7.39
CA VAL A 140 2.83 11.22 -8.64
C VAL A 140 4.29 11.32 -9.10
N MET A 141 5.23 11.22 -8.16
CA MET A 141 6.66 11.15 -8.48
C MET A 141 7.06 9.88 -9.24
N GLY A 142 6.23 8.84 -9.26
CA GLY A 142 6.42 7.64 -10.08
C GLY A 142 5.94 7.80 -11.53
N SER A 143 5.28 8.90 -11.86
CA SER A 143 4.94 9.24 -13.25
C SER A 143 6.20 9.67 -14.00
N VAL A 144 6.48 9.01 -15.11
CA VAL A 144 7.56 9.41 -16.04
C VAL A 144 7.12 10.62 -16.88
N ALA A 145 5.85 10.66 -17.26
CA ALA A 145 5.27 11.75 -18.04
C ALA A 145 5.27 13.08 -17.28
N LEU A 146 5.10 13.05 -15.96
CA LEU A 146 5.02 14.24 -15.09
C LEU A 146 6.32 14.51 -14.33
N ASN A 147 7.46 14.00 -14.77
CA ASN A 147 8.73 14.13 -14.04
C ASN A 147 9.45 15.47 -14.36
N PRO A 148 9.48 16.45 -13.43
CA PRO A 148 10.21 17.71 -13.59
C PRO A 148 11.66 17.64 -13.12
N GLY A 149 12.16 16.45 -12.71
CA GLY A 149 13.46 16.26 -12.06
C GLY A 149 13.40 16.28 -10.53
N GLY A 150 14.58 16.14 -9.90
CA GLY A 150 14.74 16.05 -8.46
C GLY A 150 14.23 14.75 -7.85
N HIS A 151 14.62 14.45 -6.61
CA HIS A 151 14.23 13.21 -5.90
C HIS A 151 14.46 11.93 -6.73
N GLU A 152 15.54 11.88 -7.49
CA GLU A 152 15.80 10.91 -8.55
C GLU A 152 15.56 9.45 -8.12
N LEU A 153 16.14 9.05 -6.99
CA LEU A 153 16.05 7.68 -6.49
C LEU A 153 14.62 7.31 -6.09
N TYR A 154 13.94 8.19 -5.35
CA TYR A 154 12.56 7.95 -4.95
C TYR A 154 11.63 7.85 -6.17
N ARG A 155 11.78 8.78 -7.14
CA ARG A 155 11.05 8.74 -8.41
C ARG A 155 11.28 7.43 -9.14
N ALA A 156 12.53 7.04 -9.30
CA ALA A 156 12.88 5.76 -9.95
C ALA A 156 12.24 4.56 -9.24
N SER A 157 12.24 4.53 -7.91
CA SER A 157 11.62 3.43 -7.16
C SER A 157 10.09 3.37 -7.32
N LYS A 158 9.41 4.53 -7.38
CA LYS A 158 7.96 4.59 -7.60
C LYS A 158 7.56 4.34 -9.06
N ALA A 159 8.40 4.74 -10.02
CA ALA A 159 8.22 4.38 -11.43
C ALA A 159 8.41 2.86 -11.63
N ALA A 160 9.39 2.27 -10.96
CA ALA A 160 9.57 0.81 -10.96
C ALA A 160 8.34 0.09 -10.36
N LEU A 161 7.79 0.57 -9.24
CA LEU A 161 6.55 0.03 -8.68
C LEU A 161 5.41 0.12 -9.70
N ASN A 162 5.21 1.29 -10.35
CA ASN A 162 4.18 1.50 -11.36
C ASN A 162 4.31 0.51 -12.54
N SER A 163 5.53 0.30 -13.03
CA SER A 163 5.82 -0.68 -14.09
C SER A 163 5.52 -2.12 -13.65
N LEU A 164 5.94 -2.49 -12.44
CA LEU A 164 5.74 -3.84 -11.91
C LEU A 164 4.25 -4.13 -11.59
N THR A 165 3.49 -3.14 -11.13
CA THR A 165 2.04 -3.29 -10.93
C THR A 165 1.31 -3.51 -12.25
N ARG A 166 1.80 -2.91 -13.36
CA ARG A 166 1.27 -3.16 -14.71
C ARG A 166 1.48 -4.61 -15.12
N GLY A 167 2.67 -5.16 -14.86
CA GLY A 167 2.97 -6.59 -15.08
C GLY A 167 2.07 -7.50 -14.25
N LEU A 168 1.95 -7.21 -12.96
CA LEU A 168 1.07 -7.97 -12.05
C LEU A 168 -0.39 -7.96 -12.52
N TRP A 169 -0.90 -6.81 -12.97
CA TRP A 169 -2.26 -6.75 -13.53
C TRP A 169 -2.42 -7.71 -14.72
N GLY A 170 -1.42 -7.80 -15.60
CA GLY A 170 -1.42 -8.77 -16.69
C GLY A 170 -1.60 -10.22 -16.22
N GLU A 171 -1.02 -10.56 -15.07
CA GLU A 171 -1.12 -11.90 -14.46
C GLU A 171 -2.50 -12.16 -13.82
N VAL A 172 -3.13 -11.14 -13.24
CA VAL A 172 -4.35 -11.29 -12.41
C VAL A 172 -5.64 -10.85 -13.10
N LYS A 173 -5.58 -10.19 -14.26
CA LYS A 173 -6.76 -9.64 -14.96
C LYS A 173 -7.83 -10.71 -15.26
N GLY A 174 -7.43 -11.96 -15.51
CA GLY A 174 -8.36 -13.07 -15.74
C GLY A 174 -9.21 -13.44 -14.51
N ARG A 175 -8.89 -12.92 -13.33
CA ARG A 175 -9.68 -13.09 -12.10
C ARG A 175 -10.70 -11.98 -11.88
N ASN A 176 -10.77 -11.00 -12.79
CA ASN A 176 -11.66 -9.86 -12.70
C ASN A 176 -11.48 -9.09 -11.38
N ILE A 177 -10.22 -8.80 -11.00
CA ILE A 177 -9.89 -7.92 -9.87
C ILE A 177 -9.37 -6.58 -10.39
N THR A 178 -9.55 -5.52 -9.60
CA THR A 178 -9.04 -4.20 -9.92
C THR A 178 -7.65 -4.01 -9.30
N VAL A 179 -6.71 -3.46 -10.06
CA VAL A 179 -5.39 -3.06 -9.55
C VAL A 179 -5.31 -1.55 -9.51
N LEU A 180 -4.99 -0.99 -8.34
CA LEU A 180 -4.87 0.44 -8.14
C LEU A 180 -3.45 0.82 -7.74
N THR A 181 -2.87 1.74 -8.48
CA THR A 181 -1.65 2.45 -8.11
C THR A 181 -2.07 3.83 -7.63
N LEU A 182 -1.81 4.19 -6.36
CA LEU A 182 -2.41 5.36 -5.72
C LEU A 182 -1.36 6.39 -5.29
N HIS A 183 -1.60 7.66 -5.63
CA HIS A 183 -0.89 8.79 -5.05
C HIS A 183 -1.68 9.35 -3.88
N PRO A 184 -1.12 9.33 -2.66
CA PRO A 184 -1.83 9.76 -1.45
C PRO A 184 -1.97 11.28 -1.31
N GLY A 185 -1.42 12.07 -2.22
CA GLY A 185 -1.13 13.49 -2.03
C GLY A 185 0.21 13.73 -1.34
N TRP A 186 0.56 15.01 -1.12
CA TRP A 186 1.68 15.37 -0.25
C TRP A 186 1.15 15.50 1.18
N VAL A 187 1.40 14.46 1.99
CA VAL A 187 0.71 14.21 3.27
C VAL A 187 1.60 14.54 4.46
N ARG A 188 1.05 15.20 5.48
CA ARG A 188 1.71 15.51 6.76
C ARG A 188 2.00 14.25 7.57
N THR A 189 3.08 13.57 7.21
CA THR A 189 3.66 12.39 7.86
C THR A 189 5.14 12.66 8.15
N ASP A 190 5.80 11.74 8.83
CA ASP A 190 7.26 11.82 9.04
C ASP A 190 8.02 11.93 7.70
N MET A 191 7.51 11.30 6.64
CA MET A 191 8.11 11.36 5.30
C MET A 191 7.79 12.68 4.58
N GLY A 192 6.55 13.18 4.67
CA GLY A 192 6.11 14.36 3.94
C GLY A 192 6.48 15.67 4.62
N GLY A 193 6.71 15.63 5.92
CA GLY A 193 7.03 16.81 6.73
C GLY A 193 5.80 17.65 7.13
N PRO A 194 5.98 18.63 8.03
CA PRO A 194 4.87 19.42 8.59
C PRO A 194 4.25 20.41 7.60
N SER A 195 4.98 20.81 6.55
CA SER A 195 4.51 21.76 5.53
C SER A 195 3.68 21.09 4.42
N ALA A 196 3.48 19.78 4.47
CA ALA A 196 2.68 19.07 3.48
C ALA A 196 1.22 19.53 3.49
N ALA A 197 0.64 19.64 2.29
CA ALA A 197 -0.67 20.27 2.11
C ALA A 197 -1.84 19.41 2.63
N VAL A 198 -1.71 18.08 2.56
CA VAL A 198 -2.80 17.14 2.85
C VAL A 198 -2.67 16.59 4.27
N SER A 199 -3.77 16.51 5.03
CA SER A 199 -3.79 15.79 6.31
C SER A 199 -3.73 14.28 6.12
N VAL A 200 -3.30 13.54 7.15
CA VAL A 200 -3.37 12.09 7.14
C VAL A 200 -4.81 11.62 7.00
N GLU A 201 -5.71 12.28 7.69
CA GLU A 201 -7.15 11.99 7.72
C GLU A 201 -7.78 12.16 6.33
N ASP A 202 -7.51 13.27 5.64
CA ASP A 202 -8.08 13.53 4.30
C ASP A 202 -7.51 12.57 3.27
N SER A 203 -6.20 12.31 3.31
CA SER A 203 -5.55 11.34 2.43
C SER A 203 -6.11 9.93 2.63
N ALA A 204 -6.20 9.48 3.90
CA ALA A 204 -6.68 8.14 4.23
C ALA A 204 -8.15 7.94 3.83
N ARG A 205 -9.01 8.94 4.13
CA ARG A 205 -10.42 8.93 3.72
C ARG A 205 -10.54 8.85 2.21
N GLY A 206 -9.88 9.74 1.48
CA GLY A 206 -9.95 9.78 0.02
C GLY A 206 -9.41 8.51 -0.62
N MET A 207 -8.24 8.00 -0.20
CA MET A 207 -7.71 6.72 -0.69
C MET A 207 -8.68 5.56 -0.42
N THR A 208 -9.31 5.52 0.76
CA THR A 208 -10.29 4.48 1.09
C THR A 208 -11.49 4.57 0.16
N GLU A 209 -12.04 5.76 -0.05
CA GLU A 209 -13.17 5.98 -0.97
C GLU A 209 -12.81 5.57 -2.40
N VAL A 210 -11.63 5.95 -2.89
CA VAL A 210 -11.15 5.55 -4.22
C VAL A 210 -11.03 4.02 -4.34
N MET A 211 -10.47 3.34 -3.35
CA MET A 211 -10.35 1.88 -3.36
C MET A 211 -11.73 1.21 -3.38
N LEU A 212 -12.67 1.67 -2.56
CA LEU A 212 -14.02 1.09 -2.48
C LEU A 212 -14.85 1.38 -3.73
N ALA A 213 -14.76 2.59 -4.29
CA ALA A 213 -15.49 2.99 -5.50
C ALA A 213 -15.01 2.25 -6.77
N ASN A 214 -13.79 1.72 -6.76
CA ASN A 214 -13.22 1.00 -7.90
C ASN A 214 -13.31 -0.54 -7.76
N ARG A 215 -14.00 -1.07 -6.77
CA ARG A 215 -14.30 -2.51 -6.68
C ARG A 215 -15.08 -2.95 -7.91
N GLY A 216 -14.65 -4.05 -8.53
CA GLY A 216 -15.33 -4.60 -9.69
C GLY A 216 -15.13 -3.85 -11.03
N ARG A 217 -14.19 -2.89 -11.09
CA ARG A 217 -13.87 -2.23 -12.39
C ARG A 217 -13.01 -3.08 -13.32
N HIS A 218 -12.26 -4.04 -12.76
CA HIS A 218 -11.44 -4.97 -13.54
C HIS A 218 -10.39 -4.27 -14.43
N GLU A 219 -9.83 -3.16 -13.95
CA GLU A 219 -8.87 -2.31 -14.65
C GLU A 219 -7.60 -2.12 -13.82
N HIS A 220 -6.54 -1.66 -14.46
CA HIS A 220 -5.35 -1.12 -13.79
C HIS A 220 -5.34 0.40 -13.94
N LEU A 221 -5.46 1.11 -12.81
CA LEU A 221 -5.61 2.56 -12.77
C LEU A 221 -4.49 3.20 -11.93
N PHE A 222 -4.00 4.35 -12.38
CA PHE A 222 -3.14 5.22 -11.57
C PHE A 222 -3.93 6.48 -11.20
N LEU A 223 -4.27 6.60 -9.93
CA LEU A 223 -5.18 7.63 -9.41
C LEU A 223 -4.52 8.37 -8.24
N ASP A 224 -4.93 9.62 -8.01
CA ASP A 224 -4.67 10.29 -6.74
C ASP A 224 -5.75 9.95 -5.69
N TYR A 225 -5.56 10.44 -4.45
CA TYR A 225 -6.48 10.21 -3.34
C TYR A 225 -7.88 10.84 -3.53
N THR A 226 -8.08 11.69 -4.56
CA THR A 226 -9.38 12.25 -4.93
C THR A 226 -10.07 11.45 -6.05
N GLY A 227 -9.38 10.45 -6.60
CA GLY A 227 -9.85 9.64 -7.73
C GLY A 227 -9.51 10.20 -9.10
N LYS A 228 -8.73 11.27 -9.17
CA LYS A 228 -8.28 11.84 -10.44
C LYS A 228 -7.18 10.97 -11.05
N SER A 229 -7.28 10.69 -12.35
CA SER A 229 -6.27 9.95 -13.10
C SER A 229 -4.96 10.70 -13.18
N ILE A 230 -3.86 9.96 -13.08
CA ILE A 230 -2.48 10.43 -13.22
C ILE A 230 -1.88 9.75 -14.45
N ASP A 231 -1.17 10.50 -15.28
CA ASP A 231 -0.40 9.93 -16.39
C ASP A 231 0.77 9.10 -15.86
N TRP A 232 1.08 8.00 -16.57
CA TRP A 232 2.12 7.02 -16.15
C TRP A 232 3.56 7.52 -16.30
#